data_2c8394f06ab6aa47acf712bb6db76de6
#
_entry.id   2c8394f06ab6aa47acf712bb6db76de6
#
_cell.length_a   1.000
_cell.length_b   1.000
_cell.length_c   1.000
_cell.angle_alpha   90.00
_cell.angle_beta   90.00
_cell.angle_gamma   90.00
#
_symmetry.space_group_name_H-M   'P 1'
#
loop_
_entity.id
_entity.type
_entity.pdbx_description
1 polymer ?
#
loop_
_entity_poly.entity_id
_entity_poly.type
_entity_poly.pdbx_seq_one_letter_code
_entity_poly.pdbx_strand_id
1 'polypeptide(L)'
;MCTAPRIPGARSAPRSREIDAEHRVVRPLKLRIEPLTSERWGDLVELFERPGASIARGCYCMFYRRSGKHDVPAGMTYSEANKRALKSLVDRGVVPGLIAYENGRPIGWVSLGPREDYAKLKRSPVMKPVDEKPVWSIICFVVDPKARHRGVAEAMLKGAVTWARKQGVTLLEAYPCDKPAKAADDSMWFGAKRMFDRAGFVEVARRKPTRPVMRKGLRAARRVT
;
A
#
# COMPACT_ATOMS: atom_id res chain seq x y z
N MET A 1 -71.73 -40.95 22.22
CA MET A 1 -70.52 -40.93 23.08
C MET A 1 -69.40 -40.68 22.17
N CYS A 2 -68.98 -39.39 22.01
CA CYS A 2 -67.84 -38.99 21.19
C CYS A 2 -66.79 -38.40 22.13
N THR A 3 -65.68 -39.09 22.24
CA THR A 3 -64.54 -38.67 23.00
C THR A 3 -63.60 -37.75 22.10
N ALA A 4 -63.37 -36.54 22.57
CA ALA A 4 -62.48 -35.58 21.94
C ALA A 4 -60.98 -35.98 22.15
N PRO A 5 -60.08 -35.79 21.15
CA PRO A 5 -58.66 -36.07 21.32
C PRO A 5 -57.94 -34.91 22.03
N ARG A 6 -57.01 -35.29 22.92
CA ARG A 6 -56.09 -34.38 23.62
C ARG A 6 -55.06 -33.76 22.66
N ILE A 7 -54.84 -32.45 22.78
CA ILE A 7 -53.75 -31.72 22.12
C ILE A 7 -52.46 -31.88 22.92
N PRO A 8 -51.30 -32.28 22.31
CA PRO A 8 -50.01 -32.34 22.98
C PRO A 8 -49.39 -30.93 23.08
N GLY A 9 -48.70 -30.72 24.17
CA GLY A 9 -48.15 -29.49 24.68
C GLY A 9 -47.33 -28.62 23.75
N ALA A 10 -47.48 -27.33 23.98
CA ALA A 10 -46.66 -26.27 23.40
C ALA A 10 -45.19 -26.46 23.76
N ARG A 11 -44.32 -26.60 22.74
CA ARG A 11 -42.88 -26.53 22.90
C ARG A 11 -42.50 -25.08 23.11
N SER A 12 -41.81 -24.80 24.22
CA SER A 12 -41.23 -23.52 24.54
C SER A 12 -40.26 -23.08 23.43
N ALA A 13 -40.45 -21.86 22.93
CA ALA A 13 -39.55 -21.20 22.00
C ALA A 13 -38.13 -21.06 22.60
N PRO A 14 -37.06 -21.21 21.79
CA PRO A 14 -35.72 -21.00 22.27
C PRO A 14 -35.53 -19.51 22.58
N ARG A 15 -35.02 -19.22 23.79
CA ARG A 15 -34.57 -17.88 24.20
C ARG A 15 -33.62 -17.33 23.19
N SER A 16 -33.95 -16.16 22.66
CA SER A 16 -33.04 -15.31 21.89
C SER A 16 -31.73 -15.13 22.67
N ARG A 17 -30.66 -15.69 22.14
CA ARG A 17 -29.28 -15.33 22.59
C ARG A 17 -29.10 -13.87 22.19
N GLU A 18 -29.12 -12.98 23.16
CA GLU A 18 -28.56 -11.64 23.04
C GLU A 18 -27.11 -11.81 22.59
N ILE A 19 -26.87 -11.40 21.36
CA ILE A 19 -25.49 -11.29 20.83
C ILE A 19 -24.95 -10.03 21.48
N ASP A 20 -24.18 -10.21 22.56
CA ASP A 20 -23.32 -9.17 23.09
C ASP A 20 -22.39 -8.71 21.96
N ALA A 21 -22.79 -7.64 21.29
CA ALA A 21 -21.92 -6.86 20.42
C ALA A 21 -20.92 -6.14 21.34
N GLU A 22 -19.93 -6.88 21.84
CA GLU A 22 -18.76 -6.28 22.46
C GLU A 22 -18.25 -5.19 21.52
N HIS A 23 -18.38 -3.96 21.93
CA HIS A 23 -17.72 -2.79 21.35
C HIS A 23 -16.21 -3.05 21.42
N ARG A 24 -15.69 -3.72 20.41
CA ARG A 24 -14.26 -3.90 20.23
C ARG A 24 -13.66 -2.51 20.04
N VAL A 25 -13.23 -1.90 21.15
CA VAL A 25 -12.48 -0.65 21.13
C VAL A 25 -11.25 -0.90 20.24
N VAL A 26 -11.36 -0.46 18.98
CA VAL A 26 -10.25 -0.52 18.04
C VAL A 26 -9.21 0.46 18.56
N ARG A 27 -8.24 -0.04 19.32
CA ARG A 27 -7.10 0.77 19.76
C ARG A 27 -6.46 1.37 18.53
N PRO A 28 -6.22 2.70 18.52
CA PRO A 28 -5.58 3.34 17.38
C PRO A 28 -4.24 2.67 17.10
N LEU A 29 -4.03 2.31 15.86
CA LEU A 29 -2.84 1.60 15.41
C LEU A 29 -1.62 2.52 15.60
N LYS A 30 -0.79 2.26 16.61
CA LYS A 30 0.48 2.98 16.81
C LYS A 30 1.52 2.44 15.84
N LEU A 31 1.59 3.05 14.65
CA LEU A 31 2.59 2.71 13.65
C LEU A 31 3.71 3.76 13.65
N ARG A 32 4.93 3.26 13.56
CA ARG A 32 6.11 4.06 13.23
C ARG A 32 6.39 3.88 11.74
N ILE A 33 6.51 4.97 10.99
CA ILE A 33 6.78 4.96 9.55
C ILE A 33 8.16 5.57 9.34
N GLU A 34 9.09 4.76 8.84
CA GLU A 34 10.51 5.10 8.74
C GLU A 34 11.05 4.94 7.32
N PRO A 35 11.99 5.79 6.88
CA PRO A 35 12.65 5.62 5.60
C PRO A 35 13.47 4.33 5.56
N LEU A 36 13.50 3.68 4.40
CA LEU A 36 14.39 2.57 4.15
C LEU A 36 15.83 3.09 3.99
N THR A 37 16.68 2.73 4.93
CA THR A 37 18.12 2.98 4.92
C THR A 37 18.88 1.65 4.93
N SER A 38 20.21 1.70 4.84
CA SER A 38 21.04 0.50 4.88
C SER A 38 20.85 -0.29 6.19
N GLU A 39 20.68 0.41 7.33
CA GLU A 39 20.44 -0.21 8.63
C GLU A 39 19.09 -0.95 8.71
N ARG A 40 18.10 -0.54 7.90
CA ARG A 40 16.76 -1.14 7.86
C ARG A 40 16.57 -2.11 6.69
N TRP A 41 17.65 -2.41 5.97
CA TRP A 41 17.57 -3.34 4.85
C TRP A 41 17.07 -4.72 5.26
N GLY A 42 17.55 -5.23 6.41
CA GLY A 42 17.10 -6.52 6.97
C GLY A 42 15.60 -6.58 7.22
N ASP A 43 15.02 -5.49 7.71
CA ASP A 43 13.59 -5.38 8.00
C ASP A 43 12.74 -5.46 6.72
N LEU A 44 13.20 -4.83 5.62
CA LEU A 44 12.54 -4.95 4.33
C LEU A 44 12.59 -6.38 3.79
N VAL A 45 13.76 -7.03 3.90
CA VAL A 45 13.93 -8.43 3.47
C VAL A 45 13.00 -9.34 4.28
N GLU A 46 12.97 -9.19 5.62
CA GLU A 46 12.05 -9.92 6.48
C GLU A 46 10.59 -9.76 6.03
N LEU A 47 10.15 -8.53 5.74
CA LEU A 47 8.78 -8.28 5.29
C LEU A 47 8.48 -8.93 3.94
N PHE A 48 9.41 -8.83 2.97
CA PHE A 48 9.18 -9.26 1.59
C PHE A 48 9.31 -10.77 1.40
N GLU A 49 10.10 -11.44 2.25
CA GLU A 49 10.34 -12.88 2.16
C GLU A 49 9.43 -13.70 3.06
N ARG A 50 8.53 -13.08 3.81
CA ARG A 50 7.52 -13.80 4.61
C ARG A 50 6.62 -14.67 3.76
N PRO A 51 6.11 -15.78 4.32
CA PRO A 51 5.03 -16.55 3.70
C PRO A 51 3.84 -15.64 3.35
N GLY A 52 3.32 -15.75 2.13
CA GLY A 52 2.23 -14.91 1.62
C GLY A 52 2.66 -13.58 0.99
N ALA A 53 3.95 -13.21 1.01
CA ALA A 53 4.48 -12.01 0.37
C ALA A 53 5.06 -12.27 -1.04
N SER A 54 4.58 -13.26 -1.77
CA SER A 54 5.16 -13.77 -3.02
C SER A 54 5.39 -12.70 -4.09
N ILE A 55 4.45 -11.76 -4.26
CA ILE A 55 4.56 -10.68 -5.27
C ILE A 55 5.69 -9.71 -4.88
N ALA A 56 5.77 -9.32 -3.60
CA ALA A 56 6.81 -8.42 -3.12
C ALA A 56 8.20 -9.06 -3.26
N ARG A 57 8.35 -10.35 -2.94
CA ARG A 57 9.58 -11.13 -3.10
C ARG A 57 10.06 -11.16 -4.55
N GLY A 58 9.17 -11.38 -5.53
CA GLY A 58 9.54 -11.40 -6.94
C GLY A 58 9.88 -10.03 -7.50
N CYS A 59 9.21 -8.99 -7.03
CA CYS A 59 9.30 -7.64 -7.60
C CYS A 59 10.35 -6.76 -6.92
N TYR A 60 10.51 -6.82 -5.59
CA TYR A 60 11.29 -5.85 -4.80
C TYR A 60 11.02 -4.40 -5.21
N CYS A 61 9.79 -4.07 -5.61
CA CYS A 61 9.34 -2.77 -6.15
C CYS A 61 10.18 -2.20 -7.31
N MET A 62 10.96 -3.05 -7.98
CA MET A 62 11.79 -2.67 -9.13
C MET A 62 11.04 -2.74 -10.46
N PHE A 63 9.84 -3.34 -10.50
CA PHE A 63 9.08 -3.51 -11.76
C PHE A 63 8.88 -2.20 -12.53
N TYR A 64 8.54 -1.12 -11.85
CA TYR A 64 8.33 0.18 -12.51
C TYR A 64 9.62 0.97 -12.71
N ARG A 65 10.66 0.70 -11.93
CA ARG A 65 11.98 1.35 -12.05
C ARG A 65 12.80 0.82 -13.21
N ARG A 66 12.68 -0.48 -13.53
CA ARG A 66 13.44 -1.11 -14.62
C ARG A 66 12.72 -0.99 -15.96
N SER A 67 13.48 -0.69 -17.02
CA SER A 67 12.91 -0.45 -18.35
C SER A 67 12.59 -1.71 -19.15
N GLY A 68 13.22 -2.85 -18.86
CA GLY A 68 13.10 -4.10 -19.63
C GLY A 68 13.20 -5.38 -18.80
N LYS A 69 12.90 -6.52 -19.46
CA LYS A 69 13.13 -7.86 -18.91
C LYS A 69 14.60 -8.30 -18.98
N HIS A 70 15.41 -7.61 -19.77
CA HIS A 70 16.73 -8.06 -20.20
C HIS A 70 17.89 -7.66 -19.27
N ASP A 71 17.59 -6.95 -18.15
CA ASP A 71 18.63 -6.50 -17.22
C ASP A 71 18.88 -7.51 -16.09
N VAL A 72 18.63 -8.80 -16.32
CA VAL A 72 18.92 -9.85 -15.34
C VAL A 72 20.32 -10.40 -15.65
N PRO A 73 21.31 -10.24 -14.75
CA PRO A 73 22.63 -10.81 -14.93
C PRO A 73 22.57 -12.32 -15.14
N ALA A 74 23.53 -12.86 -15.92
CA ALA A 74 23.64 -14.29 -16.14
C ALA A 74 23.75 -15.04 -14.80
N GLY A 75 23.02 -16.13 -14.68
CA GLY A 75 22.98 -16.96 -13.47
C GLY A 75 22.09 -16.45 -12.33
N MET A 76 21.42 -15.29 -12.48
CA MET A 76 20.49 -14.77 -11.49
C MET A 76 19.03 -14.99 -11.90
N THR A 77 18.17 -15.21 -10.91
CA THR A 77 16.73 -15.10 -11.09
C THR A 77 16.30 -13.64 -11.18
N TYR A 78 15.12 -13.38 -11.72
CA TYR A 78 14.53 -12.03 -11.76
C TYR A 78 14.36 -11.41 -10.36
N SER A 79 14.00 -12.24 -9.36
CA SER A 79 13.87 -11.84 -7.97
C SER A 79 15.20 -11.38 -7.36
N GLU A 80 16.25 -12.16 -7.54
CA GLU A 80 17.60 -11.83 -7.05
C GLU A 80 18.13 -10.55 -7.69
N ALA A 81 17.97 -10.41 -9.00
CA ALA A 81 18.36 -9.19 -9.71
C ALA A 81 17.61 -7.96 -9.21
N ASN A 82 16.31 -8.08 -8.91
CA ASN A 82 15.52 -6.99 -8.34
C ASN A 82 15.94 -6.67 -6.91
N LYS A 83 16.16 -7.68 -6.06
CA LYS A 83 16.67 -7.51 -4.70
C LYS A 83 18.00 -6.76 -4.71
N ARG A 84 18.94 -7.19 -5.53
CA ARG A 84 20.26 -6.56 -5.71
C ARG A 84 20.14 -5.11 -6.21
N ALA A 85 19.27 -4.86 -7.18
CA ALA A 85 19.06 -3.53 -7.73
C ALA A 85 18.47 -2.56 -6.70
N LEU A 86 17.48 -2.99 -5.91
CA LEU A 86 16.94 -2.16 -4.83
C LEU A 86 17.98 -1.91 -3.74
N LYS A 87 18.75 -2.95 -3.35
CA LYS A 87 19.85 -2.82 -2.37
C LYS A 87 20.85 -1.77 -2.82
N SER A 88 21.24 -1.82 -4.10
CA SER A 88 22.18 -0.85 -4.68
C SER A 88 21.67 0.60 -4.63
N LEU A 89 20.36 0.85 -4.76
CA LEU A 89 19.79 2.19 -4.54
C LEU A 89 19.98 2.64 -3.09
N VAL A 90 19.66 1.76 -2.14
CA VAL A 90 19.77 2.05 -0.70
C VAL A 90 21.23 2.30 -0.30
N ASP A 91 22.16 1.50 -0.80
CA ASP A 91 23.61 1.64 -0.51
C ASP A 91 24.20 2.96 -1.03
N ARG A 92 23.58 3.55 -2.07
CA ARG A 92 23.92 4.89 -2.56
C ARG A 92 23.20 6.03 -1.84
N GLY A 93 22.52 5.74 -0.72
CA GLY A 93 21.79 6.73 0.08
C GLY A 93 20.41 7.13 -0.50
N VAL A 94 19.92 6.46 -1.55
CA VAL A 94 18.56 6.70 -2.04
C VAL A 94 17.56 6.06 -1.10
N VAL A 95 16.51 6.81 -0.74
CA VAL A 95 15.36 6.30 0.03
C VAL A 95 14.22 5.93 -0.95
N PRO A 96 14.09 4.67 -1.39
CA PRO A 96 13.12 4.27 -2.40
C PRO A 96 11.71 4.07 -1.83
N GLY A 97 11.55 4.22 -0.52
CA GLY A 97 10.28 4.04 0.16
C GLY A 97 10.40 4.02 1.68
N LEU A 98 9.26 3.76 2.35
CA LEU A 98 9.15 3.76 3.81
C LEU A 98 8.63 2.42 4.31
N ILE A 99 9.10 2.00 5.49
CA ILE A 99 8.65 0.80 6.21
C ILE A 99 7.71 1.22 7.34
N ALA A 100 6.61 0.50 7.49
CA ALA A 100 5.71 0.63 8.63
C ALA A 100 6.02 -0.44 9.68
N TYR A 101 6.17 -0.02 10.92
CA TYR A 101 6.44 -0.88 12.08
C TYR A 101 5.29 -0.85 13.07
N GLU A 102 4.94 -2.02 13.59
CA GLU A 102 4.08 -2.20 14.76
C GLU A 102 4.88 -2.96 15.82
N ASN A 103 5.04 -2.37 17.00
CA ASN A 103 5.82 -2.96 18.11
C ASN A 103 7.23 -3.44 17.70
N GLY A 104 7.91 -2.62 16.87
CA GLY A 104 9.26 -2.94 16.37
C GLY A 104 9.31 -3.88 15.17
N ARG A 105 8.20 -4.55 14.82
CA ARG A 105 8.14 -5.49 13.69
C ARG A 105 7.75 -4.79 12.40
N PRO A 106 8.42 -5.02 11.26
CA PRO A 106 8.03 -4.48 9.97
C PRO A 106 6.76 -5.18 9.48
N ILE A 107 5.71 -4.40 9.19
CA ILE A 107 4.40 -4.92 8.76
C ILE A 107 3.89 -4.29 7.47
N GLY A 108 4.58 -3.31 6.94
CA GLY A 108 4.18 -2.66 5.70
C GLY A 108 5.30 -1.91 5.01
N TRP A 109 5.12 -1.67 3.73
CA TRP A 109 6.02 -0.93 2.86
C TRP A 109 5.23 -0.05 1.91
N VAL A 110 5.73 1.17 1.66
CA VAL A 110 5.26 2.03 0.58
C VAL A 110 6.44 2.52 -0.25
N SER A 111 6.38 2.29 -1.58
CA SER A 111 7.39 2.79 -2.52
C SER A 111 6.99 4.17 -3.04
N LEU A 112 7.93 5.13 -2.94
CA LEU A 112 7.76 6.47 -3.51
C LEU A 112 9.12 7.03 -3.93
N GLY A 113 9.08 8.05 -4.79
CA GLY A 113 10.27 8.76 -5.26
C GLY A 113 9.96 9.62 -6.49
N PRO A 114 10.96 10.34 -7.04
CA PRO A 114 10.82 11.08 -8.29
C PRO A 114 10.20 10.21 -9.39
N ARG A 115 9.27 10.76 -10.17
CA ARG A 115 8.60 9.99 -11.24
C ARG A 115 9.61 9.50 -12.28
N GLU A 116 10.67 10.23 -12.49
CA GLU A 116 11.75 9.93 -13.44
C GLU A 116 12.44 8.61 -13.12
N ASP A 117 12.48 8.20 -11.85
CA ASP A 117 13.02 6.92 -11.38
C ASP A 117 12.19 5.71 -11.84
N TYR A 118 10.98 5.93 -12.31
CA TYR A 118 10.04 4.88 -12.71
C TYR A 118 9.88 4.82 -14.23
N ALA A 119 10.89 4.29 -14.90
CA ALA A 119 10.99 4.27 -16.37
C ALA A 119 9.74 3.74 -17.09
N LYS A 120 9.00 2.79 -16.48
CA LYS A 120 7.77 2.24 -17.07
C LYS A 120 6.60 3.22 -17.03
N LEU A 121 6.56 4.20 -16.13
CA LEU A 121 5.48 5.18 -16.10
C LEU A 121 5.49 6.04 -17.37
N LYS A 122 6.66 6.41 -17.89
CA LYS A 122 6.83 7.21 -19.09
C LYS A 122 6.11 6.59 -20.30
N ARG A 123 6.20 5.26 -20.42
CA ARG A 123 5.65 4.47 -21.54
C ARG A 123 4.26 3.87 -21.27
N SER A 124 3.72 4.10 -20.07
CA SER A 124 2.41 3.57 -19.73
C SER A 124 1.30 4.34 -20.46
N PRO A 125 0.42 3.70 -21.23
CA PRO A 125 -0.71 4.38 -21.86
C PRO A 125 -1.68 4.97 -20.84
N VAL A 126 -1.68 4.45 -19.61
CA VAL A 126 -2.61 4.83 -18.53
C VAL A 126 -1.99 5.82 -17.55
N MET A 127 -0.71 5.62 -17.18
CA MET A 127 -0.02 6.35 -16.10
C MET A 127 1.07 7.30 -16.64
N LYS A 128 1.12 7.53 -17.95
CA LYS A 128 2.05 8.50 -18.55
C LYS A 128 1.84 9.89 -17.96
N PRO A 129 2.83 10.78 -18.05
CA PRO A 129 2.76 12.14 -17.54
C PRO A 129 1.46 12.86 -17.93
N VAL A 130 0.93 13.66 -17.00
CA VAL A 130 -0.21 14.56 -17.24
C VAL A 130 0.30 15.87 -17.80
N ASP A 131 1.42 16.33 -17.30
CA ASP A 131 2.15 17.55 -17.67
C ASP A 131 3.64 17.39 -17.34
N GLU A 132 4.44 18.45 -17.55
CA GLU A 132 5.89 18.47 -17.32
C GLU A 132 6.28 18.86 -15.88
N LYS A 133 5.32 19.03 -14.97
CA LYS A 133 5.62 19.38 -13.57
C LYS A 133 6.41 18.27 -12.89
N PRO A 134 7.48 18.59 -12.14
CA PRO A 134 8.18 17.61 -11.35
C PRO A 134 7.26 17.06 -10.24
N VAL A 135 7.13 15.75 -10.19
CA VAL A 135 6.29 15.07 -9.19
C VAL A 135 7.04 13.90 -8.59
N TRP A 136 6.74 13.57 -7.33
CA TRP A 136 7.06 12.28 -6.76
C TRP A 136 5.88 11.34 -6.90
N SER A 137 6.15 10.12 -7.33
CA SER A 137 5.14 9.09 -7.54
C SER A 137 5.08 8.13 -6.36
N ILE A 138 3.85 7.80 -5.92
CA ILE A 138 3.58 6.71 -4.98
C ILE A 138 3.13 5.50 -5.81
N ILE A 139 3.91 4.40 -5.75
CA ILE A 139 3.77 3.30 -6.73
C ILE A 139 3.22 2.02 -6.12
N CYS A 140 3.64 1.66 -4.91
CA CYS A 140 3.34 0.34 -4.40
C CYS A 140 3.15 0.35 -2.88
N PHE A 141 2.15 -0.38 -2.43
CA PHE A 141 1.93 -0.72 -1.02
C PHE A 141 2.04 -2.24 -0.85
N VAL A 142 2.81 -2.65 0.14
CA VAL A 142 2.84 -4.04 0.62
C VAL A 142 2.42 -4.02 2.08
N VAL A 143 1.48 -4.86 2.46
CA VAL A 143 1.02 -5.02 3.85
C VAL A 143 1.10 -6.50 4.20
N ASP A 144 1.72 -6.80 5.34
CA ASP A 144 1.73 -8.15 5.90
C ASP A 144 0.29 -8.71 5.91
N PRO A 145 0.02 -9.90 5.37
CA PRO A 145 -1.32 -10.47 5.32
C PRO A 145 -2.05 -10.42 6.67
N LYS A 146 -1.33 -10.63 7.78
CA LYS A 146 -1.90 -10.59 9.14
C LYS A 146 -2.23 -9.17 9.63
N ALA A 147 -1.75 -8.13 8.94
CA ALA A 147 -1.97 -6.73 9.27
C ALA A 147 -2.93 -6.02 8.28
N ARG A 148 -3.45 -6.73 7.28
CA ARG A 148 -4.42 -6.18 6.31
C ARG A 148 -5.72 -5.77 7.01
N HIS A 149 -6.49 -4.91 6.34
CA HIS A 149 -7.80 -4.39 6.80
C HIS A 149 -7.76 -3.63 8.14
N ARG A 150 -6.58 -3.29 8.64
CA ARG A 150 -6.34 -2.58 9.90
C ARG A 150 -5.93 -1.11 9.71
N GLY A 151 -6.06 -0.56 8.49
CA GLY A 151 -5.70 0.83 8.19
C GLY A 151 -4.21 1.07 7.94
N VAL A 152 -3.36 0.03 7.86
CA VAL A 152 -1.90 0.14 7.66
C VAL A 152 -1.54 0.92 6.40
N ALA A 153 -2.21 0.65 5.27
CA ALA A 153 -1.97 1.34 4.01
C ALA A 153 -2.29 2.84 4.09
N GLU A 154 -3.36 3.22 4.80
CA GLU A 154 -3.71 4.63 5.03
C GLU A 154 -2.68 5.34 5.90
N ALA A 155 -2.20 4.68 6.95
CA ALA A 155 -1.14 5.22 7.80
C ALA A 155 0.17 5.40 7.00
N MET A 156 0.54 4.44 6.15
CA MET A 156 1.69 4.56 5.26
C MET A 156 1.53 5.70 4.26
N LEU A 157 0.33 5.90 3.69
CA LEU A 157 0.08 7.04 2.81
C LEU A 157 0.26 8.37 3.52
N LYS A 158 -0.24 8.50 4.75
CA LYS A 158 -0.02 9.69 5.59
C LYS A 158 1.47 9.90 5.91
N GLY A 159 2.18 8.83 6.22
CA GLY A 159 3.63 8.83 6.41
C GLY A 159 4.39 9.27 5.16
N ALA A 160 4.02 8.74 3.99
CA ALA A 160 4.61 9.12 2.69
C ALA A 160 4.40 10.60 2.37
N VAL A 161 3.20 11.15 2.61
CA VAL A 161 2.90 12.58 2.46
C VAL A 161 3.77 13.43 3.40
N THR A 162 3.89 13.01 4.66
CA THR A 162 4.72 13.72 5.66
C THR A 162 6.20 13.67 5.29
N TRP A 163 6.70 12.51 4.89
CA TRP A 163 8.08 12.32 4.44
C TRP A 163 8.39 13.19 3.22
N ALA A 164 7.58 13.08 2.16
CA ALA A 164 7.77 13.84 0.94
C ALA A 164 7.82 15.35 1.21
N ARG A 165 6.95 15.87 2.10
CA ARG A 165 6.97 17.28 2.51
C ARG A 165 8.30 17.65 3.18
N LYS A 166 8.85 16.79 4.02
CA LYS A 166 10.17 17.01 4.67
C LYS A 166 11.31 17.03 3.66
N GLN A 167 11.16 16.31 2.53
CA GLN A 167 12.12 16.31 1.43
C GLN A 167 11.96 17.51 0.47
N GLY A 168 11.07 18.46 0.77
CA GLY A 168 10.83 19.61 -0.10
C GLY A 168 9.98 19.33 -1.33
N VAL A 169 9.35 18.16 -1.40
CA VAL A 169 8.45 17.80 -2.51
C VAL A 169 7.21 18.68 -2.47
N THR A 170 6.87 19.27 -3.61
CA THR A 170 5.71 20.15 -3.76
C THR A 170 4.49 19.46 -4.35
N LEU A 171 4.68 18.34 -5.07
CA LEU A 171 3.60 17.64 -5.75
C LEU A 171 3.79 16.11 -5.69
N LEU A 172 2.80 15.42 -5.13
CA LEU A 172 2.69 13.96 -5.18
C LEU A 172 1.71 13.53 -6.26
N GLU A 173 2.04 12.42 -6.94
CA GLU A 173 1.20 11.76 -7.92
C GLU A 173 1.02 10.28 -7.55
N ALA A 174 -0.17 9.74 -7.76
CA ALA A 174 -0.51 8.35 -7.47
C ALA A 174 -1.46 7.79 -8.53
N TYR A 175 -1.53 6.45 -8.61
CA TYR A 175 -2.28 5.72 -9.64
C TYR A 175 -3.18 4.65 -9.00
N PRO A 176 -4.10 5.03 -8.10
CA PRO A 176 -4.86 4.06 -7.32
C PRO A 176 -5.76 3.16 -8.16
N CYS A 177 -6.20 2.08 -7.54
CA CYS A 177 -7.24 1.23 -8.10
C CYS A 177 -8.61 1.80 -7.75
N ASP A 178 -9.42 2.03 -8.78
CA ASP A 178 -10.84 2.41 -8.67
C ASP A 178 -11.69 1.23 -9.12
N LYS A 179 -11.88 0.27 -8.22
CA LYS A 179 -12.64 -0.96 -8.45
C LYS A 179 -13.66 -1.16 -7.33
N PRO A 180 -14.75 -1.89 -7.57
CA PRO A 180 -15.66 -2.32 -6.50
C PRO A 180 -14.93 -3.01 -5.36
N ALA A 181 -15.47 -2.92 -4.14
CA ALA A 181 -14.83 -3.34 -2.89
C ALA A 181 -14.37 -4.81 -2.81
N LYS A 182 -14.80 -5.67 -3.72
CA LYS A 182 -14.47 -7.11 -3.77
C LYS A 182 -13.26 -7.46 -4.65
N ALA A 183 -12.43 -6.47 -5.07
CA ALA A 183 -11.22 -6.79 -5.82
C ALA A 183 -10.20 -7.51 -4.93
N ALA A 184 -9.57 -8.57 -5.48
CA ALA A 184 -8.54 -9.33 -4.75
C ALA A 184 -7.40 -8.42 -4.28
N ASP A 185 -6.95 -8.61 -3.05
CA ASP A 185 -5.87 -7.83 -2.41
C ASP A 185 -4.60 -7.79 -3.25
N ASP A 186 -4.28 -8.89 -3.94
CA ASP A 186 -3.09 -9.01 -4.78
C ASP A 186 -3.10 -8.11 -6.03
N SER A 187 -4.24 -7.53 -6.39
CA SER A 187 -4.36 -6.55 -7.47
C SER A 187 -4.34 -5.10 -6.99
N MET A 188 -4.26 -4.88 -5.67
CA MET A 188 -4.45 -3.58 -5.00
C MET A 188 -3.13 -2.92 -4.56
N TRP A 189 -1.98 -3.33 -5.08
CA TRP A 189 -0.68 -2.77 -4.68
C TRP A 189 -0.54 -1.25 -4.92
N PHE A 190 -1.34 -0.64 -5.77
CA PHE A 190 -1.40 0.82 -5.90
C PHE A 190 -2.28 1.50 -4.84
N GLY A 191 -2.94 0.73 -4.00
CA GLY A 191 -3.93 1.23 -3.04
C GLY A 191 -5.29 1.54 -3.67
N ALA A 192 -6.33 1.59 -2.85
CA ALA A 192 -7.69 1.91 -3.27
C ALA A 192 -7.88 3.43 -3.44
N LYS A 193 -8.61 3.86 -4.47
CA LYS A 193 -8.90 5.30 -4.72
C LYS A 193 -9.44 6.01 -3.48
N ARG A 194 -10.40 5.40 -2.78
CA ARG A 194 -11.00 5.97 -1.55
C ARG A 194 -9.98 6.36 -0.47
N MET A 195 -8.84 5.65 -0.39
CA MET A 195 -7.77 5.97 0.55
C MET A 195 -7.09 7.29 0.19
N PHE A 196 -6.88 7.53 -1.11
CA PHE A 196 -6.29 8.77 -1.62
C PHE A 196 -7.27 9.94 -1.54
N ASP A 197 -8.57 9.71 -1.81
CA ASP A 197 -9.61 10.73 -1.64
C ASP A 197 -9.61 11.25 -0.20
N ARG A 198 -9.62 10.34 0.80
CA ARG A 198 -9.56 10.71 2.23
C ARG A 198 -8.24 11.41 2.61
N ALA A 199 -7.16 11.12 1.89
CA ALA A 199 -5.88 11.81 2.09
C ALA A 199 -5.80 13.17 1.35
N GLY A 200 -6.85 13.58 0.66
CA GLY A 200 -6.96 14.87 -0.04
C GLY A 200 -6.17 14.90 -1.36
N PHE A 201 -6.03 13.77 -2.03
CA PHE A 201 -5.63 13.73 -3.43
C PHE A 201 -6.83 14.03 -4.31
N VAL A 202 -6.60 14.72 -5.43
CA VAL A 202 -7.62 15.03 -6.44
C VAL A 202 -7.28 14.31 -7.74
N GLU A 203 -8.29 13.85 -8.45
CA GLU A 203 -8.13 13.25 -9.76
C GLU A 203 -7.77 14.32 -10.78
N VAL A 204 -6.72 14.07 -11.58
CA VAL A 204 -6.22 14.99 -12.61
C VAL A 204 -6.28 14.39 -14.01
N ALA A 205 -6.39 13.07 -14.14
CA ALA A 205 -6.59 12.40 -15.41
C ALA A 205 -7.18 10.99 -15.19
N ARG A 206 -7.97 10.52 -16.18
CA ARG A 206 -8.52 9.16 -16.19
C ARG A 206 -8.48 8.60 -17.61
N ARG A 207 -7.45 7.83 -17.90
CA ARG A 207 -7.26 7.18 -19.21
C ARG A 207 -7.76 5.73 -19.23
N LYS A 208 -8.09 5.19 -18.07
CA LYS A 208 -8.73 3.88 -17.87
C LYS A 208 -9.74 3.99 -16.72
N PRO A 209 -10.97 3.48 -16.87
CA PRO A 209 -12.02 3.63 -15.86
C PRO A 209 -11.59 3.21 -14.44
N THR A 210 -10.79 2.15 -14.33
CA THR A 210 -10.35 1.59 -13.07
C THR A 210 -9.00 2.11 -12.55
N ARG A 211 -8.39 3.12 -13.23
CA ARG A 211 -7.05 3.62 -12.90
C ARG A 211 -6.93 5.12 -13.12
N PRO A 212 -7.44 5.96 -12.22
CA PRO A 212 -7.22 7.40 -12.29
C PRO A 212 -5.77 7.76 -11.98
N VAL A 213 -5.33 8.91 -12.46
CA VAL A 213 -4.13 9.60 -11.98
C VAL A 213 -4.59 10.63 -10.98
N MET A 214 -4.06 10.58 -9.76
CA MET A 214 -4.43 11.49 -8.68
C MET A 214 -3.22 12.27 -8.20
N ARG A 215 -3.41 13.52 -7.82
CA ARG A 215 -2.34 14.40 -7.32
C ARG A 215 -2.71 15.05 -5.99
N LYS A 216 -1.68 15.36 -5.22
CA LYS A 216 -1.78 16.18 -4.01
C LYS A 216 -0.67 17.21 -3.99
N GLY A 217 -1.04 18.49 -3.98
CA GLY A 217 -0.11 19.59 -3.70
C GLY A 217 0.34 19.55 -2.24
N LEU A 218 1.63 19.75 -2.01
CA LEU A 218 2.21 19.82 -0.68
C LEU A 218 2.70 21.27 -0.45
N ARG A 219 2.26 21.90 0.64
CA ARG A 219 2.88 23.15 1.09
C ARG A 219 4.25 22.80 1.67
N ALA A 220 5.29 23.53 1.25
CA ALA A 220 6.61 23.38 1.84
C ALA A 220 6.52 23.52 3.38
N ALA A 221 7.26 22.70 4.11
CA ALA A 221 7.42 22.92 5.53
C ALA A 221 8.04 24.32 5.73
N ARG A 222 7.43 25.17 6.56
CA ARG A 222 8.08 26.42 6.94
C ARG A 222 9.42 26.05 7.55
N ARG A 223 10.53 26.53 6.97
CA ARG A 223 11.82 26.48 7.66
C ARG A 223 11.65 27.35 8.91
N VAL A 224 11.70 26.74 10.07
CA VAL A 224 11.91 27.45 11.31
C VAL A 224 13.39 27.86 11.28
N THR A 225 13.62 29.13 11.01
CA THR A 225 14.93 29.78 11.15
C THR A 225 15.24 29.94 12.61
#